data_f06c3c63b70930902192d94b04da13f4
#
_entry.id   f06c3c63b70930902192d94b04da13f4
#
_cell.length_a   1.000
_cell.length_b   1.000
_cell.length_c   1.000
_cell.angle_alpha   90.00
_cell.angle_beta   90.00
_cell.angle_gamma   90.00
#
_symmetry.space_group_name_H-M   'P 1'
#
loop_
_entity.id
_entity.type
_entity.pdbx_description
1 polymer ?
#
loop_
_entity_poly.entity_id
_entity_poly.type
_entity_poly.pdbx_seq_one_letter_code
_entity_poly.pdbx_strand_id
1 'polypeptide(L)'
;MRSWTFVSDGALAASGRYTAGMRTVLALVTLAFLLNAGTEVRTQRAGRPNIIFIMTDDHAAHAIGAYGSRVNTTPHLDRLAREGALLTSVFATNSICTPSRATILTGQYSHLNGVTMFNRFDSARMTVARLLQQGGYYTGMVGKWHLGSDPVGFDRWEILPGQGAYRDPVFYTAASEKTYTGRYATDVITDLALEFVETRPRDRPFFLMLHHKAPHRPWEPEAAHAAQFAARHIPEPVSFWDSYATRTDALHENQQRVAADLTNRDLKLPPPPGLDSDALAAWLRLTPDSVSVVRDGTTVTLTGEALVRWKYQRYMRDYLATLQSVDDSVGRVLALLDTAGLARNTMVVYTSDQGFFLGDHGLFDKRFMYEESIRMPFLVRWPAGIKPGTRSDGLALNVDFAPTFLEIAGLPVPADMQGRSLLPVLRGRTPAGWRTSMYYRYYHDPGDHDTRAHYGVRTRRHKLIYFWTKDQWELFDLVDDPYELHNLYGEPGQDALTATLKAELARLKREMRDTDQLADVQLPNGVDGPVARLRGK
;
A
#
# COMPACT_ATOMS: atom_id res chain seq x y z
N MET A 1 40.22 63.50 25.38
CA MET A 1 40.32 64.95 25.06
C MET A 1 38.97 65.43 24.58
N ARG A 2 38.44 66.45 25.22
CA ARG A 2 37.28 67.32 24.94
C ARG A 2 35.93 66.60 24.99
N SER A 3 35.15 66.51 26.10
CA SER A 3 34.49 67.57 26.94
C SER A 3 33.76 68.66 26.13
N TRP A 4 32.47 68.70 26.30
CA TRP A 4 31.67 69.90 26.55
C TRP A 4 30.33 69.53 27.15
N THR A 5 30.05 70.18 28.17
CA THR A 5 29.13 70.35 29.24
C THR A 5 27.84 71.08 28.81
N PHE A 6 26.76 70.75 29.49
CA PHE A 6 25.61 71.50 30.00
C PHE A 6 25.23 72.85 29.43
N VAL A 7 23.89 73.02 29.25
CA VAL A 7 23.10 74.09 29.87
C VAL A 7 21.65 73.63 30.04
N SER A 8 21.14 73.82 31.26
CA SER A 8 19.76 73.73 31.71
C SER A 8 18.93 74.95 31.34
N ASP A 9 17.69 74.87 31.20
CA ASP A 9 16.59 75.57 31.97
C ASP A 9 15.26 75.62 31.20
N GLY A 10 14.20 75.49 31.93
CA GLY A 10 12.90 75.98 31.49
C GLY A 10 11.71 75.05 31.77
N ALA A 11 11.34 74.94 33.04
CA ALA A 11 10.08 74.37 33.40
C ALA A 11 8.88 75.24 32.95
N LEU A 12 7.86 74.60 32.43
CA LEU A 12 6.47 75.11 32.67
C LEU A 12 5.48 73.91 32.59
N ALA A 13 4.77 73.78 33.68
CA ALA A 13 3.72 72.80 33.90
C ALA A 13 2.50 73.06 33.00
N ALA A 14 2.01 72.07 32.35
CA ALA A 14 0.62 71.96 31.89
C ALA A 14 0.07 70.58 32.23
N SER A 15 -0.63 70.58 33.34
CA SER A 15 -1.35 69.46 33.88
C SER A 15 -2.55 69.02 33.00
N GLY A 16 -2.71 67.73 32.84
CA GLY A 16 -4.05 67.20 32.96
C GLY A 16 -4.76 66.75 31.71
N ARG A 17 -5.11 65.47 31.68
CA ARG A 17 -6.27 64.87 31.01
C ARG A 17 -6.10 64.28 29.60
N TYR A 18 -5.06 63.50 29.38
CA TYR A 18 -5.07 62.63 28.18
C TYR A 18 -4.61 61.16 28.43
N THR A 19 -4.49 60.70 29.69
CA THR A 19 -3.93 59.36 29.96
C THR A 19 -4.97 58.24 30.13
N ALA A 20 -6.27 58.56 30.27
CA ALA A 20 -7.31 57.53 30.47
C ALA A 20 -7.82 56.93 29.12
N GLY A 21 -7.98 57.78 28.07
CA GLY A 21 -8.50 57.32 26.77
C GLY A 21 -7.52 56.42 25.99
N MET A 22 -6.23 56.72 26.08
CA MET A 22 -5.20 55.96 25.32
C MET A 22 -4.93 54.57 25.90
N ARG A 23 -5.08 54.36 27.21
CA ARG A 23 -4.96 53.03 27.84
C ARG A 23 -6.17 52.15 27.55
N THR A 24 -7.36 52.71 27.43
CA THR A 24 -8.59 51.97 27.10
C THR A 24 -8.60 51.55 25.60
N VAL A 25 -8.15 52.41 24.72
CA VAL A 25 -8.01 52.10 23.27
C VAL A 25 -6.94 51.03 23.05
N LEU A 26 -5.78 51.11 23.75
CA LEU A 26 -4.72 50.11 23.60
C LEU A 26 -5.15 48.73 24.14
N ALA A 27 -5.90 48.70 25.28
CA ALA A 27 -6.45 47.46 25.85
C ALA A 27 -7.52 46.83 24.94
N LEU A 28 -8.37 47.62 24.30
CA LEU A 28 -9.39 47.15 23.38
C LEU A 28 -8.78 46.64 22.06
N VAL A 29 -7.72 47.28 21.53
CA VAL A 29 -7.00 46.83 20.36
C VAL A 29 -6.23 45.52 20.63
N THR A 30 -5.59 45.40 21.79
CA THR A 30 -4.87 44.18 22.19
C THR A 30 -5.85 43.01 22.41
N LEU A 31 -7.03 43.27 23.01
CA LEU A 31 -8.07 42.26 23.20
C LEU A 31 -8.70 41.83 21.87
N ALA A 32 -8.90 42.75 20.92
CA ALA A 32 -9.36 42.43 19.57
C ALA A 32 -8.34 41.61 18.75
N PHE A 33 -7.03 41.88 18.89
CA PHE A 33 -5.96 41.08 18.28
C PHE A 33 -5.87 39.68 18.88
N LEU A 34 -6.04 39.53 20.21
CA LEU A 34 -6.05 38.23 20.87
C LEU A 34 -7.30 37.40 20.53
N LEU A 35 -8.47 38.04 20.39
CA LEU A 35 -9.70 37.39 19.94
C LEU A 35 -9.65 36.99 18.46
N ASN A 36 -9.04 37.82 17.59
CA ASN A 36 -8.84 37.47 16.19
C ASN A 36 -7.77 36.33 15.99
N ALA A 37 -6.68 36.38 16.72
CA ALA A 37 -5.68 35.32 16.69
C ALA A 37 -6.24 33.97 17.19
N GLY A 38 -7.10 34.00 18.21
CA GLY A 38 -7.76 32.80 18.75
C GLY A 38 -8.81 32.20 17.78
N THR A 39 -9.50 33.04 17.02
CA THR A 39 -10.50 32.60 16.02
C THR A 39 -9.85 32.09 14.73
N GLU A 40 -8.74 32.69 14.28
CA GLU A 40 -8.01 32.19 13.10
C GLU A 40 -7.35 30.82 13.36
N VAL A 41 -6.74 30.60 14.54
CA VAL A 41 -6.16 29.32 14.91
C VAL A 41 -7.23 28.23 15.06
N ARG A 42 -8.43 28.58 15.56
CA ARG A 42 -9.54 27.64 15.72
C ARG A 42 -10.21 27.27 14.39
N THR A 43 -10.33 28.23 13.46
CA THR A 43 -10.88 27.99 12.11
C THR A 43 -9.90 27.22 11.23
N GLN A 44 -8.59 27.44 11.34
CA GLN A 44 -7.59 26.65 10.59
C GLN A 44 -7.53 25.19 11.05
N ARG A 45 -7.68 24.89 12.35
CA ARG A 45 -7.77 23.51 12.85
C ARG A 45 -9.07 22.81 12.44
N ALA A 46 -10.18 23.51 12.38
CA ALA A 46 -11.48 22.96 11.96
C ALA A 46 -11.57 22.68 10.46
N GLY A 47 -10.66 23.22 9.63
CA GLY A 47 -10.61 23.02 8.18
C GLY A 47 -9.73 21.90 7.67
N ARG A 48 -8.94 21.24 8.52
CA ARG A 48 -8.09 20.12 8.09
C ARG A 48 -8.94 18.90 7.72
N PRO A 49 -8.69 18.23 6.56
CA PRO A 49 -9.49 17.09 6.17
C PRO A 49 -9.22 15.87 7.05
N ASN A 50 -10.23 15.03 7.23
CA ASN A 50 -10.03 13.67 7.68
C ASN A 50 -9.38 12.86 6.57
N ILE A 51 -8.65 11.80 6.95
CA ILE A 51 -7.99 10.89 6.01
C ILE A 51 -8.35 9.46 6.38
N ILE A 52 -8.91 8.70 5.45
CA ILE A 52 -9.06 7.26 5.52
C ILE A 52 -8.18 6.65 4.45
N PHE A 53 -7.21 5.84 4.86
CA PHE A 53 -6.30 5.10 4.00
C PHE A 53 -6.69 3.63 4.02
N ILE A 54 -7.41 3.18 2.98
CA ILE A 54 -7.82 1.79 2.79
C ILE A 54 -6.75 1.09 1.98
N MET A 55 -6.14 0.07 2.55
CA MET A 55 -5.13 -0.74 1.89
C MET A 55 -5.49 -2.21 1.96
N THR A 56 -5.39 -2.89 0.83
CA THR A 56 -5.51 -4.33 0.70
C THR A 56 -4.14 -4.99 0.65
N ASP A 57 -4.13 -6.29 0.75
CA ASP A 57 -2.96 -7.15 0.64
C ASP A 57 -3.07 -7.97 -0.64
N ASP A 58 -2.20 -7.72 -1.62
CA ASP A 58 -2.17 -8.44 -2.90
C ASP A 58 -3.31 -8.10 -3.89
N HIS A 59 -3.80 -6.86 -3.95
CA HIS A 59 -4.83 -6.49 -4.92
C HIS A 59 -4.22 -5.96 -6.23
N ALA A 60 -4.30 -6.77 -7.27
CA ALA A 60 -3.88 -6.42 -8.61
C ALA A 60 -4.76 -5.30 -9.22
N ALA A 61 -4.15 -4.25 -9.75
CA ALA A 61 -4.88 -3.12 -10.34
C ALA A 61 -5.83 -3.56 -11.46
N HIS A 62 -5.43 -4.53 -12.28
CA HIS A 62 -6.24 -5.06 -13.40
C HIS A 62 -7.42 -5.96 -12.96
N ALA A 63 -7.62 -6.19 -11.66
CA ALA A 63 -8.84 -6.77 -11.10
C ALA A 63 -9.90 -5.73 -10.69
N ILE A 64 -9.68 -4.44 -10.93
CA ILE A 64 -10.61 -3.34 -10.59
C ILE A 64 -11.27 -2.80 -11.86
N GLY A 65 -12.60 -2.63 -11.84
CA GLY A 65 -13.39 -2.15 -12.98
C GLY A 65 -12.88 -0.81 -13.54
N ALA A 66 -12.57 0.16 -12.68
CA ALA A 66 -12.05 1.49 -13.07
C ALA A 66 -10.71 1.43 -13.82
N TYR A 67 -9.93 0.36 -13.69
CA TYR A 67 -8.71 0.08 -14.46
C TYR A 67 -8.97 -0.74 -15.73
N GLY A 68 -10.23 -1.05 -16.05
CA GLY A 68 -10.61 -1.81 -17.25
C GLY A 68 -10.62 -3.31 -17.05
N SER A 69 -10.85 -3.80 -15.84
CA SER A 69 -10.93 -5.23 -15.54
C SER A 69 -11.92 -5.96 -16.46
N ARG A 70 -11.47 -7.10 -17.00
CA ARG A 70 -12.30 -8.05 -17.73
C ARG A 70 -12.75 -9.23 -16.87
N VAL A 71 -12.18 -9.34 -15.67
CA VAL A 71 -12.35 -10.51 -14.79
C VAL A 71 -13.22 -10.20 -13.58
N ASN A 72 -13.41 -8.92 -13.24
CA ASN A 72 -14.15 -8.51 -12.05
C ASN A 72 -15.00 -7.25 -12.28
N THR A 73 -15.98 -7.02 -11.40
CA THR A 73 -16.75 -5.77 -11.26
C THR A 73 -16.64 -5.29 -9.83
N THR A 74 -16.33 -4.00 -9.65
CA THR A 74 -16.03 -3.40 -8.35
C THR A 74 -16.75 -2.05 -8.22
N PRO A 75 -18.09 -2.03 -8.09
CA PRO A 75 -18.89 -0.81 -8.21
C PRO A 75 -18.54 0.27 -7.19
N HIS A 76 -18.14 -0.11 -5.97
CA HIS A 76 -17.80 0.83 -4.92
C HIS A 76 -16.38 1.41 -5.09
N LEU A 77 -15.42 0.62 -5.56
CA LEU A 77 -14.11 1.10 -5.97
C LEU A 77 -14.20 1.99 -7.21
N ASP A 78 -15.03 1.62 -8.18
CA ASP A 78 -15.28 2.42 -9.38
C ASP A 78 -15.94 3.77 -9.02
N ARG A 79 -16.73 3.81 -7.93
CA ARG A 79 -17.28 5.05 -7.39
C ARG A 79 -16.18 5.98 -6.89
N LEU A 80 -15.14 5.47 -6.21
CA LEU A 80 -13.98 6.29 -5.80
C LEU A 80 -13.31 6.97 -7.00
N ALA A 81 -13.08 6.23 -8.08
CA ALA A 81 -12.49 6.76 -9.31
C ALA A 81 -13.38 7.83 -9.97
N ARG A 82 -14.68 7.55 -10.07
CA ARG A 82 -15.65 8.42 -10.72
C ARG A 82 -15.85 9.73 -9.94
N GLU A 83 -15.93 9.66 -8.61
CA GLU A 83 -16.15 10.80 -7.72
C GLU A 83 -14.87 11.51 -7.28
N GLY A 84 -13.70 11.05 -7.73
CA GLY A 84 -12.41 11.58 -7.33
C GLY A 84 -11.33 11.44 -8.40
N ALA A 85 -10.19 10.84 -8.06
CA ALA A 85 -9.04 10.65 -8.95
C ALA A 85 -8.64 9.19 -9.05
N LEU A 86 -8.15 8.79 -10.24
CA LEU A 86 -7.50 7.53 -10.53
C LEU A 86 -6.09 7.80 -11.05
N LEU A 87 -5.07 7.23 -10.40
CA LEU A 87 -3.69 7.23 -10.89
C LEU A 87 -3.39 5.89 -11.55
N THR A 88 -2.86 5.92 -12.78
CA THR A 88 -2.61 4.71 -13.58
C THR A 88 -1.19 4.16 -13.44
N SER A 89 -0.28 4.96 -12.87
CA SER A 89 1.16 4.66 -12.82
C SER A 89 1.70 4.82 -11.40
N VAL A 90 1.20 3.97 -10.48
CA VAL A 90 1.64 3.91 -9.09
C VAL A 90 2.36 2.59 -8.84
N PHE A 91 3.54 2.62 -8.23
CA PHE A 91 4.40 1.45 -8.11
C PHE A 91 4.95 1.27 -6.70
N ALA A 92 5.09 0.01 -6.29
CA ALA A 92 5.83 -0.37 -5.10
C ALA A 92 7.34 -0.29 -5.36
N THR A 93 8.10 0.15 -4.37
CA THR A 93 9.57 0.22 -4.44
C THR A 93 10.26 -1.07 -4.01
N ASN A 94 9.52 -1.95 -3.33
CA ASN A 94 9.85 -3.33 -2.99
C ASN A 94 8.52 -4.10 -2.91
N SER A 95 8.27 -5.01 -3.85
CA SER A 95 6.97 -5.66 -4.04
C SER A 95 6.78 -6.86 -3.12
N ILE A 96 6.73 -6.58 -1.82
CA ILE A 96 6.45 -7.55 -0.75
C ILE A 96 5.82 -6.81 0.45
N CYS A 97 4.86 -7.44 1.14
CA CYS A 97 3.98 -6.81 2.13
C CYS A 97 4.72 -5.96 3.18
N THR A 98 5.60 -6.58 3.99
CA THR A 98 6.27 -5.92 5.12
C THR A 98 7.15 -4.74 4.69
N PRO A 99 8.05 -4.85 3.69
CA PRO A 99 8.81 -3.74 3.18
C PRO A 99 7.97 -2.60 2.61
N SER A 100 6.93 -2.92 1.82
CA SER A 100 6.05 -1.89 1.27
C SER A 100 5.30 -1.14 2.36
N ARG A 101 4.77 -1.84 3.37
CA ARG A 101 4.09 -1.24 4.53
C ARG A 101 5.02 -0.32 5.32
N ALA A 102 6.27 -0.74 5.56
CA ALA A 102 7.29 0.10 6.19
C ALA A 102 7.62 1.35 5.36
N THR A 103 7.73 1.20 4.03
CA THR A 103 7.94 2.32 3.10
C THR A 103 6.80 3.33 3.14
N ILE A 104 5.54 2.87 3.14
CA ILE A 104 4.35 3.73 3.23
C ILE A 104 4.33 4.51 4.56
N LEU A 105 4.70 3.87 5.67
CA LEU A 105 4.72 4.50 6.98
C LEU A 105 5.83 5.54 7.15
N THR A 106 7.01 5.27 6.59
CA THR A 106 8.21 6.09 6.83
C THR A 106 8.49 7.10 5.73
N GLY A 107 7.93 6.93 4.53
CA GLY A 107 8.32 7.70 3.35
C GLY A 107 9.76 7.43 2.90
N GLN A 108 10.33 6.27 3.28
CA GLN A 108 11.71 5.88 3.00
C GLN A 108 11.77 4.52 2.30
N TYR A 109 12.73 4.34 1.39
CA TYR A 109 13.04 3.05 0.79
C TYR A 109 13.53 2.03 1.83
N SER A 110 13.41 0.74 1.51
CA SER A 110 13.74 -0.38 2.40
C SER A 110 15.16 -0.33 2.99
N HIS A 111 16.16 0.07 2.21
CA HIS A 111 17.54 0.21 2.68
C HIS A 111 17.77 1.33 3.70
N LEU A 112 16.85 2.29 3.80
CA LEU A 112 16.90 3.36 4.80
C LEU A 112 15.99 3.10 5.98
N ASN A 113 14.80 2.55 5.75
CA ASN A 113 13.89 2.22 6.85
C ASN A 113 14.27 0.90 7.55
N GLY A 114 15.20 0.11 6.97
CA GLY A 114 15.73 -1.12 7.56
C GLY A 114 14.86 -2.36 7.37
N VAL A 115 13.73 -2.27 6.65
CA VAL A 115 12.82 -3.39 6.40
C VAL A 115 12.96 -3.81 4.94
N THR A 116 13.78 -4.83 4.71
CA THR A 116 14.13 -5.32 3.38
C THR A 116 13.37 -6.57 2.96
N MET A 117 12.90 -7.34 3.95
CA MET A 117 12.14 -8.58 3.78
C MET A 117 11.10 -8.72 4.91
N PHE A 118 10.81 -9.91 5.40
CA PHE A 118 9.89 -10.11 6.52
C PHE A 118 10.53 -9.86 7.90
N ASN A 119 11.53 -9.01 7.97
CA ASN A 119 12.15 -8.65 9.24
C ASN A 119 11.31 -7.61 10.00
N ARG A 120 11.50 -7.60 11.33
CA ARG A 120 10.76 -6.74 12.24
C ARG A 120 11.04 -5.25 11.97
N PHE A 121 9.99 -4.44 11.95
CA PHE A 121 10.07 -2.99 11.88
C PHE A 121 10.52 -2.40 13.23
N ASP A 122 11.46 -1.47 13.19
CA ASP A 122 11.89 -0.69 14.36
C ASP A 122 10.83 0.37 14.72
N SER A 123 10.08 0.12 15.78
CA SER A 123 9.03 1.01 16.26
C SER A 123 9.52 2.36 16.82
N ALA A 124 10.83 2.55 17.03
CA ALA A 124 11.39 3.84 17.42
C ALA A 124 11.42 4.85 16.26
N ARG A 125 11.36 4.39 15.02
CA ARG A 125 11.39 5.24 13.83
C ARG A 125 10.23 6.22 13.76
N MET A 126 10.50 7.39 13.17
CA MET A 126 9.46 8.36 12.85
C MET A 126 8.58 7.82 11.72
N THR A 127 7.26 7.90 11.91
CA THR A 127 6.25 7.47 10.94
C THR A 127 5.27 8.59 10.66
N VAL A 128 4.58 8.51 9.52
CA VAL A 128 3.51 9.45 9.17
C VAL A 128 2.40 9.47 10.24
N ALA A 129 2.10 8.32 10.86
CA ALA A 129 1.11 8.23 11.93
C ALA A 129 1.53 9.04 13.16
N ARG A 130 2.80 8.93 13.60
CA ARG A 130 3.35 9.75 14.69
C ARG A 130 3.28 11.25 14.38
N LEU A 131 3.66 11.64 13.18
CA LEU A 131 3.64 13.05 12.76
C LEU A 131 2.22 13.61 12.70
N LEU A 132 1.26 12.84 12.20
CA LEU A 132 -0.14 13.23 12.18
C LEU A 132 -0.72 13.32 13.60
N GLN A 133 -0.41 12.37 14.49
CA GLN A 133 -0.82 12.39 15.90
C GLN A 133 -0.26 13.63 16.62
N GLN A 134 1.04 13.90 16.47
CA GLN A 134 1.68 15.11 16.99
C GLN A 134 1.08 16.39 16.39
N GLY A 135 0.65 16.33 15.13
CA GLY A 135 -0.05 17.39 14.43
C GLY A 135 -1.51 17.59 14.89
N GLY A 136 -2.00 16.80 15.85
CA GLY A 136 -3.33 16.94 16.45
C GLY A 136 -4.43 16.12 15.76
N TYR A 137 -4.09 15.15 14.90
CA TYR A 137 -5.03 14.17 14.41
C TYR A 137 -5.36 13.11 15.46
N TYR A 138 -6.59 12.63 15.48
CA TYR A 138 -6.95 11.37 16.15
C TYR A 138 -6.62 10.22 15.20
N THR A 139 -5.72 9.32 15.62
CA THR A 139 -5.12 8.33 14.74
C THR A 139 -5.58 6.92 15.05
N GLY A 140 -5.93 6.14 14.02
CA GLY A 140 -6.37 4.77 14.14
C GLY A 140 -5.69 3.82 13.17
N MET A 141 -5.49 2.56 13.62
CA MET A 141 -5.02 1.45 12.79
C MET A 141 -5.91 0.24 13.02
N VAL A 142 -6.52 -0.29 11.95
CA VAL A 142 -7.39 -1.46 12.01
C VAL A 142 -6.99 -2.46 10.93
N GLY A 143 -6.86 -3.74 11.31
CA GLY A 143 -6.64 -4.84 10.39
C GLY A 143 -5.20 -5.30 10.26
N LYS A 144 -4.72 -5.64 9.05
CA LYS A 144 -3.40 -6.23 8.84
C LYS A 144 -2.28 -5.21 9.03
N TRP A 145 -1.50 -5.36 10.10
CA TRP A 145 -0.31 -4.57 10.38
C TRP A 145 0.94 -5.15 9.74
N HIS A 146 1.25 -6.38 10.05
CA HIS A 146 2.32 -7.20 9.46
C HIS A 146 3.73 -6.56 9.49
N LEU A 147 4.11 -5.98 10.63
CA LEU A 147 5.43 -5.35 10.84
C LEU A 147 6.20 -5.92 12.05
N GLY A 148 5.66 -6.95 12.72
CA GLY A 148 6.32 -7.64 13.84
C GLY A 148 6.47 -6.82 15.12
N SER A 149 6.02 -5.57 15.14
CA SER A 149 6.02 -4.66 16.29
C SER A 149 4.61 -4.15 16.54
N ASP A 150 4.34 -3.63 17.75
CA ASP A 150 3.08 -2.93 17.98
C ASP A 150 2.99 -1.65 17.15
N PRO A 151 1.77 -1.25 16.71
CA PRO A 151 1.56 0.02 16.03
C PRO A 151 1.91 1.21 16.92
N VAL A 152 2.67 2.16 16.38
CA VAL A 152 3.09 3.37 17.09
C VAL A 152 2.62 4.63 16.37
N GLY A 153 2.22 5.65 17.15
CA GLY A 153 1.64 6.87 16.61
C GLY A 153 0.13 6.74 16.34
N PHE A 154 -0.52 5.77 16.98
CA PHE A 154 -1.97 5.58 16.90
C PHE A 154 -2.61 5.71 18.30
N ASP A 155 -3.69 6.46 18.37
CA ASP A 155 -4.49 6.61 19.60
C ASP A 155 -5.32 5.35 19.89
N ARG A 156 -5.78 4.67 18.83
CA ARG A 156 -6.48 3.38 18.90
C ARG A 156 -5.99 2.45 17.79
N TRP A 157 -5.78 1.18 18.14
CA TRP A 157 -5.48 0.16 17.13
C TRP A 157 -6.00 -1.22 17.50
N GLU A 158 -6.42 -1.96 16.49
CA GLU A 158 -6.83 -3.37 16.57
C GLU A 158 -6.30 -4.08 15.32
N ILE A 159 -5.31 -4.98 15.50
CA ILE A 159 -4.56 -5.57 14.42
C ILE A 159 -4.62 -7.09 14.39
N LEU A 160 -4.55 -7.66 13.19
CA LEU A 160 -4.36 -9.09 12.97
C LEU A 160 -2.90 -9.49 13.33
N PRO A 161 -2.68 -10.62 14.02
CA PRO A 161 -1.35 -11.18 14.21
C PRO A 161 -0.82 -11.77 12.89
N GLY A 162 0.43 -11.48 12.54
CA GLY A 162 1.09 -11.96 11.32
C GLY A 162 0.22 -11.77 10.08
N GLN A 163 -0.03 -12.85 9.33
CA GLN A 163 -0.90 -12.84 8.14
C GLN A 163 -2.40 -12.79 8.47
N GLY A 164 -2.81 -13.09 9.71
CA GLY A 164 -4.21 -13.20 10.12
C GLY A 164 -4.96 -14.39 9.50
N ALA A 165 -6.16 -14.66 10.00
CA ALA A 165 -7.09 -15.65 9.47
C ALA A 165 -8.29 -14.96 8.83
N TYR A 166 -8.92 -15.59 7.83
CA TYR A 166 -10.15 -15.09 7.21
C TYR A 166 -11.38 -15.36 8.08
N ARG A 167 -11.42 -16.54 8.73
CA ARG A 167 -12.52 -16.96 9.61
C ARG A 167 -12.08 -16.96 11.06
N ASP A 168 -12.99 -16.64 11.94
CA ASP A 168 -12.73 -16.55 13.39
C ASP A 168 -11.48 -15.73 13.71
N PRO A 169 -11.31 -14.51 13.11
CA PRO A 169 -10.07 -13.78 13.22
C PRO A 169 -9.79 -13.35 14.66
N VAL A 170 -8.52 -13.49 15.02
CA VAL A 170 -7.98 -12.95 16.26
C VAL A 170 -7.46 -11.55 16.02
N PHE A 171 -7.74 -10.62 16.92
CA PHE A 171 -7.19 -9.27 16.91
C PHE A 171 -6.44 -8.96 18.19
N TYR A 172 -5.32 -8.28 18.05
CA TYR A 172 -4.56 -7.70 19.16
C TYR A 172 -4.89 -6.22 19.31
N THR A 173 -5.00 -5.79 20.57
CA THR A 173 -5.05 -4.38 20.97
C THR A 173 -3.87 -4.09 21.91
N ALA A 174 -3.69 -2.84 22.30
CA ALA A 174 -2.67 -2.48 23.31
C ALA A 174 -2.83 -3.26 24.63
N ALA A 175 -4.07 -3.60 25.00
CA ALA A 175 -4.38 -4.20 26.30
C ALA A 175 -4.71 -5.69 26.25
N SER A 176 -5.25 -6.20 25.13
CA SER A 176 -5.90 -7.52 25.09
C SER A 176 -5.79 -8.19 23.74
N GLU A 177 -6.21 -9.44 23.71
CA GLU A 177 -6.49 -10.23 22.51
C GLU A 177 -7.99 -10.53 22.46
N LYS A 178 -8.57 -10.50 21.26
CA LYS A 178 -9.99 -10.78 21.05
C LYS A 178 -10.17 -11.67 19.82
N THR A 179 -10.87 -12.78 20.00
CA THR A 179 -11.33 -13.64 18.90
C THR A 179 -12.75 -13.28 18.51
N TYR A 180 -12.99 -13.13 17.23
CA TYR A 180 -14.31 -12.85 16.65
C TYR A 180 -14.90 -14.13 16.06
N THR A 181 -15.39 -15.03 16.93
CA THR A 181 -15.94 -16.34 16.53
C THR A 181 -17.17 -16.21 15.64
N GLY A 182 -17.23 -17.01 14.59
CA GLY A 182 -18.31 -17.01 13.59
C GLY A 182 -18.26 -15.82 12.62
N ARG A 183 -17.21 -15.01 12.65
CA ARG A 183 -17.09 -13.79 11.84
C ARG A 183 -16.04 -13.92 10.74
N TYR A 184 -16.22 -13.11 9.71
CA TYR A 184 -15.28 -12.99 8.59
C TYR A 184 -14.36 -11.75 8.78
N ALA A 185 -13.07 -11.91 8.48
CA ALA A 185 -12.07 -10.88 8.80
C ALA A 185 -12.35 -9.54 8.13
N THR A 186 -12.76 -9.52 6.86
CA THR A 186 -13.06 -8.26 6.15
C THR A 186 -14.21 -7.50 6.80
N ASP A 187 -15.25 -8.22 7.26
CA ASP A 187 -16.37 -7.60 7.98
C ASP A 187 -15.96 -7.04 9.32
N VAL A 188 -15.18 -7.81 10.10
CA VAL A 188 -14.68 -7.35 11.40
C VAL A 188 -13.83 -6.09 11.24
N ILE A 189 -12.90 -6.09 10.28
CA ILE A 189 -12.06 -4.94 9.97
C ILE A 189 -12.93 -3.73 9.59
N THR A 190 -13.96 -3.94 8.79
CA THR A 190 -14.90 -2.89 8.39
C THR A 190 -15.66 -2.34 9.59
N ASP A 191 -16.26 -3.22 10.42
CA ASP A 191 -17.02 -2.81 11.61
C ASP A 191 -16.16 -1.99 12.58
N LEU A 192 -14.93 -2.42 12.86
CA LEU A 192 -13.97 -1.70 13.70
C LEU A 192 -13.60 -0.32 13.12
N ALA A 193 -13.47 -0.23 11.79
CA ALA A 193 -13.20 1.04 11.12
C ALA A 193 -14.39 2.00 11.20
N LEU A 194 -15.61 1.49 11.02
CA LEU A 194 -16.85 2.29 11.17
C LEU A 194 -17.00 2.76 12.62
N GLU A 195 -16.80 1.87 13.60
CA GLU A 195 -16.83 2.20 15.03
C GLU A 195 -15.80 3.27 15.37
N PHE A 196 -14.57 3.18 14.84
CA PHE A 196 -13.55 4.22 15.05
C PHE A 196 -14.06 5.59 14.57
N VAL A 197 -14.66 5.65 13.37
CA VAL A 197 -15.20 6.91 12.82
C VAL A 197 -16.38 7.42 13.66
N GLU A 198 -17.26 6.57 14.16
CA GLU A 198 -18.43 6.95 14.95
C GLU A 198 -18.08 7.44 16.35
N THR A 199 -17.13 6.78 17.01
CA THR A 199 -16.74 7.02 18.41
C THR A 199 -15.60 8.03 18.58
N ARG A 200 -15.00 8.52 17.50
CA ARG A 200 -13.89 9.46 17.53
C ARG A 200 -14.22 10.77 18.26
N PRO A 201 -13.25 11.46 18.84
CA PRO A 201 -13.38 12.86 19.24
C PRO A 201 -13.81 13.73 18.05
N ARG A 202 -14.80 14.61 18.25
CA ARG A 202 -15.38 15.41 17.16
C ARG A 202 -14.71 16.78 16.98
N ASP A 203 -13.85 17.15 17.90
CA ASP A 203 -13.15 18.43 17.98
C ASP A 203 -11.83 18.46 17.18
N ARG A 204 -11.41 17.35 16.62
CA ARG A 204 -10.18 17.23 15.83
C ARG A 204 -10.35 16.30 14.61
N PRO A 205 -9.56 16.51 13.53
CA PRO A 205 -9.58 15.61 12.37
C PRO A 205 -9.03 14.23 12.75
N PHE A 206 -9.35 13.22 11.94
CA PHE A 206 -8.83 11.88 12.14
C PHE A 206 -8.04 11.36 10.94
N PHE A 207 -7.10 10.46 11.23
CA PHE A 207 -6.38 9.64 10.28
C PHE A 207 -6.60 8.16 10.60
N LEU A 208 -7.20 7.42 9.72
CA LEU A 208 -7.47 6.00 9.87
C LEU A 208 -6.75 5.19 8.79
N MET A 209 -5.89 4.26 9.20
CA MET A 209 -5.37 3.19 8.36
C MET A 209 -6.28 1.98 8.50
N LEU A 210 -7.03 1.66 7.43
CA LEU A 210 -7.92 0.52 7.34
C LEU A 210 -7.29 -0.49 6.39
N HIS A 211 -6.71 -1.56 6.95
CA HIS A 211 -5.90 -2.51 6.19
C HIS A 211 -6.55 -3.89 6.16
N HIS A 212 -7.07 -4.28 5.00
CA HIS A 212 -7.62 -5.61 4.79
C HIS A 212 -6.51 -6.66 4.63
N LYS A 213 -6.78 -7.89 5.14
CA LYS A 213 -6.02 -9.08 4.77
C LYS A 213 -6.34 -9.51 3.33
N ALA A 214 -7.58 -9.35 2.92
CA ALA A 214 -8.05 -9.73 1.59
C ALA A 214 -7.39 -8.86 0.50
N PRO A 215 -7.07 -9.44 -0.67
CA PRO A 215 -7.26 -10.83 -1.09
C PRO A 215 -6.05 -11.75 -0.91
N HIS A 216 -5.19 -11.55 0.08
CA HIS A 216 -3.99 -12.38 0.31
C HIS A 216 -4.31 -13.88 0.41
N ARG A 217 -3.41 -14.72 -0.08
CA ARG A 217 -3.41 -16.19 0.04
C ARG A 217 -3.76 -16.63 1.48
N PRO A 218 -4.58 -17.69 1.70
CA PRO A 218 -5.04 -18.69 0.74
C PRO A 218 -6.39 -18.39 0.04
N TRP A 219 -6.82 -17.16 -0.09
CA TRP A 219 -8.03 -16.74 -0.82
C TRP A 219 -9.30 -17.47 -0.36
N GLU A 220 -9.72 -17.24 0.86
CA GLU A 220 -10.91 -17.86 1.44
C GLU A 220 -12.11 -16.91 1.39
N PRO A 221 -12.94 -16.95 0.34
CA PRO A 221 -14.07 -16.05 0.21
C PRO A 221 -15.21 -16.40 1.18
N GLU A 222 -16.10 -15.46 1.41
CA GLU A 222 -17.38 -15.73 2.01
C GLU A 222 -18.25 -16.60 1.11
N ALA A 223 -19.13 -17.39 1.71
CA ALA A 223 -19.96 -18.36 0.97
C ALA A 223 -20.83 -17.69 -0.11
N ALA A 224 -21.40 -16.52 0.19
CA ALA A 224 -22.22 -15.76 -0.76
C ALA A 224 -21.43 -15.32 -1.99
N HIS A 225 -20.23 -14.78 -1.78
CA HIS A 225 -19.34 -14.35 -2.87
C HIS A 225 -18.76 -15.55 -3.63
N ALA A 226 -18.38 -16.63 -2.94
CA ALA A 226 -17.93 -17.86 -3.59
C ALA A 226 -19.00 -18.42 -4.56
N ALA A 227 -20.29 -18.40 -4.16
CA ALA A 227 -21.38 -18.84 -5.00
C ALA A 227 -21.54 -18.02 -6.30
N GLN A 228 -21.30 -16.70 -6.25
CA GLN A 228 -21.34 -15.82 -7.42
C GLN A 228 -20.28 -16.18 -8.48
N PHE A 229 -19.14 -16.72 -8.05
CA PHE A 229 -18.02 -17.06 -8.93
C PHE A 229 -17.94 -18.55 -9.26
N ALA A 230 -18.73 -19.42 -8.63
CA ALA A 230 -18.62 -20.88 -8.75
C ALA A 230 -18.68 -21.40 -10.20
N ALA A 231 -19.60 -20.85 -11.00
CA ALA A 231 -19.78 -21.23 -12.41
C ALA A 231 -19.13 -20.24 -13.41
N ARG A 232 -18.51 -19.15 -12.91
CA ARG A 232 -17.94 -18.13 -13.78
C ARG A 232 -16.66 -18.63 -14.45
N HIS A 233 -16.58 -18.51 -15.77
CA HIS A 233 -15.33 -18.72 -16.50
C HIS A 233 -14.51 -17.44 -16.47
N ILE A 234 -13.25 -17.55 -16.04
CA ILE A 234 -12.31 -16.44 -15.98
C ILE A 234 -11.35 -16.56 -17.17
N PRO A 235 -11.28 -15.56 -18.06
CA PRO A 235 -10.36 -15.61 -19.20
C PRO A 235 -8.92 -15.65 -18.73
N GLU A 236 -8.11 -16.44 -19.41
CA GLU A 236 -6.65 -16.48 -19.20
C GLU A 236 -6.01 -15.17 -19.70
N PRO A 237 -5.01 -14.61 -19.01
CA PRO A 237 -4.25 -13.48 -19.52
C PRO A 237 -3.45 -13.88 -20.77
N VAL A 238 -3.08 -12.89 -21.59
CA VAL A 238 -2.34 -13.13 -22.85
C VAL A 238 -1.01 -13.84 -22.59
N SER A 239 -0.36 -13.52 -21.49
CA SER A 239 0.94 -14.08 -21.08
C SER A 239 0.83 -15.40 -20.29
N PHE A 240 -0.38 -16.00 -20.13
CA PHE A 240 -0.57 -17.17 -19.26
C PHE A 240 0.34 -18.35 -19.60
N TRP A 241 0.60 -18.57 -20.88
CA TRP A 241 1.44 -19.65 -21.42
C TRP A 241 2.83 -19.15 -21.83
N ASP A 242 3.37 -18.13 -21.13
CA ASP A 242 4.74 -17.65 -21.36
C ASP A 242 5.74 -18.80 -21.18
N SER A 243 6.60 -18.99 -22.17
CA SER A 243 7.62 -20.06 -22.20
C SER A 243 8.91 -19.66 -21.48
N TYR A 244 9.06 -18.39 -21.13
CA TYR A 244 10.28 -17.77 -20.58
C TYR A 244 11.52 -17.90 -21.48
N ALA A 245 11.34 -18.13 -22.80
CA ALA A 245 12.43 -18.49 -23.72
C ALA A 245 13.62 -17.50 -23.75
N THR A 246 13.36 -16.22 -23.48
CA THR A 246 14.41 -15.17 -23.44
C THR A 246 14.72 -14.68 -22.02
N ARG A 247 14.10 -15.27 -20.99
CA ARG A 247 14.24 -14.82 -19.60
C ARG A 247 15.50 -15.36 -18.96
N THR A 248 15.90 -14.71 -17.88
CA THR A 248 16.99 -15.12 -16.99
C THR A 248 16.64 -16.37 -16.19
N ASP A 249 17.67 -17.04 -15.64
CA ASP A 249 17.49 -18.21 -14.77
C ASP A 249 16.59 -17.93 -13.58
N ALA A 250 16.59 -16.68 -13.08
CA ALA A 250 15.75 -16.27 -11.96
C ALA A 250 14.26 -16.54 -12.20
N LEU A 251 13.77 -16.35 -13.43
CA LEU A 251 12.38 -16.66 -13.77
C LEU A 251 12.16 -18.15 -13.98
N HIS A 252 13.12 -18.89 -14.51
CA HIS A 252 13.02 -20.35 -14.68
C HIS A 252 13.03 -21.11 -13.34
N GLU A 253 13.76 -20.62 -12.34
CA GLU A 253 13.90 -21.25 -11.02
C GLU A 253 12.74 -20.96 -10.09
N ASN A 254 11.91 -19.95 -10.35
CA ASN A 254 10.86 -19.51 -9.44
C ASN A 254 9.80 -20.60 -9.16
N GLN A 255 9.20 -20.53 -7.95
CA GLN A 255 8.17 -21.44 -7.45
C GLN A 255 6.84 -20.72 -7.19
N GLN A 256 6.41 -19.85 -8.13
CA GLN A 256 5.11 -19.17 -8.08
C GLN A 256 4.29 -19.42 -9.36
N ARG A 257 4.44 -20.59 -9.98
CA ARG A 257 3.72 -20.97 -11.19
C ARG A 257 2.37 -21.63 -10.87
N VAL A 258 1.34 -21.17 -11.54
CA VAL A 258 -0.01 -21.77 -11.45
C VAL A 258 0.06 -23.28 -11.79
N ALA A 259 0.88 -23.65 -12.75
CA ALA A 259 1.06 -25.03 -13.18
C ALA A 259 1.62 -25.94 -12.08
N ALA A 260 2.67 -25.48 -11.37
CA ALA A 260 3.50 -26.33 -10.52
C ALA A 260 3.36 -26.07 -9.03
N ASP A 261 2.99 -24.83 -8.60
CA ASP A 261 3.29 -24.40 -7.24
C ASP A 261 2.04 -24.06 -6.39
N LEU A 262 0.81 -24.14 -6.97
CA LEU A 262 -0.43 -24.07 -6.21
C LEU A 262 -0.64 -25.36 -5.42
N THR A 263 -0.74 -25.22 -4.09
CA THR A 263 -0.82 -26.36 -3.18
C THR A 263 -2.26 -26.89 -2.99
N ASN A 264 -2.42 -28.05 -2.36
CA ASN A 264 -3.72 -28.59 -1.98
C ASN A 264 -4.52 -27.62 -1.10
N ARG A 265 -3.83 -26.84 -0.25
CA ARG A 265 -4.43 -25.78 0.57
C ARG A 265 -5.01 -24.66 -0.31
N ASP A 266 -4.26 -24.20 -1.28
CA ASP A 266 -4.67 -23.11 -2.18
C ASP A 266 -5.89 -23.51 -3.02
N LEU A 267 -5.87 -24.74 -3.49
CA LEU A 267 -6.90 -25.32 -4.32
C LEU A 267 -8.10 -25.85 -3.52
N LYS A 268 -8.01 -25.83 -2.16
CA LYS A 268 -9.02 -26.33 -1.20
C LYS A 268 -9.46 -27.74 -1.56
N LEU A 269 -8.48 -28.61 -1.84
CA LEU A 269 -8.75 -30.01 -2.07
C LEU A 269 -9.14 -30.69 -0.74
N PRO A 270 -10.10 -31.61 -0.76
CA PRO A 270 -10.46 -32.36 0.43
C PRO A 270 -9.31 -33.32 0.81
N PRO A 271 -8.82 -33.31 2.07
CA PRO A 271 -7.78 -34.23 2.50
C PRO A 271 -8.31 -35.68 2.54
N PRO A 272 -7.44 -36.67 2.34
CA PRO A 272 -7.77 -38.06 2.62
C PRO A 272 -8.27 -38.23 4.07
N PRO A 273 -9.23 -39.13 4.30
CA PRO A 273 -9.72 -39.38 5.67
C PRO A 273 -8.63 -40.01 6.54
N GLY A 274 -8.66 -39.72 7.84
CA GLY A 274 -7.81 -40.38 8.85
C GLY A 274 -6.39 -39.82 8.99
N LEU A 275 -6.09 -38.65 8.40
CA LEU A 275 -4.82 -37.95 8.64
C LEU A 275 -4.79 -37.36 10.05
N ASP A 276 -3.68 -37.54 10.76
CA ASP A 276 -3.36 -36.76 11.96
C ASP A 276 -2.95 -35.32 11.60
N SER A 277 -2.69 -34.45 12.59
CA SER A 277 -2.35 -33.05 12.40
C SER A 277 -1.12 -32.83 11.53
N ASP A 278 -0.07 -33.65 11.70
CA ASP A 278 1.19 -33.49 11.00
C ASP A 278 1.10 -33.98 9.56
N ALA A 279 0.42 -35.11 9.34
CA ALA A 279 0.13 -35.64 8.02
C ALA A 279 -0.80 -34.68 7.24
N LEU A 280 -1.81 -34.09 7.90
CA LEU A 280 -2.66 -33.08 7.29
C LEU A 280 -1.85 -31.83 6.91
N ALA A 281 -1.00 -31.32 7.79
CA ALA A 281 -0.14 -30.16 7.50
C ALA A 281 0.82 -30.44 6.34
N ALA A 282 1.38 -31.64 6.26
CA ALA A 282 2.23 -32.06 5.15
C ALA A 282 1.43 -32.14 3.84
N TRP A 283 0.25 -32.81 3.88
CA TRP A 283 -0.61 -32.93 2.70
C TRP A 283 -1.07 -31.59 2.15
N LEU A 284 -1.40 -30.63 2.99
CA LEU A 284 -1.81 -29.28 2.59
C LEU A 284 -0.71 -28.52 1.82
N ARG A 285 0.56 -28.88 1.99
CA ARG A 285 1.70 -28.27 1.32
C ARG A 285 2.04 -28.92 -0.03
N LEU A 286 1.50 -30.11 -0.31
CA LEU A 286 1.74 -30.76 -1.59
C LEU A 286 1.05 -30.03 -2.74
N THR A 287 1.66 -30.07 -3.91
CA THR A 287 1.06 -29.63 -5.17
C THR A 287 0.50 -30.85 -5.91
N PRO A 288 -0.78 -30.81 -6.37
CA PRO A 288 -1.34 -31.96 -7.07
C PRO A 288 -0.84 -32.01 -8.50
N ASP A 289 -0.51 -33.23 -8.96
CA ASP A 289 -0.22 -33.57 -10.36
C ASP A 289 -1.46 -34.06 -11.14
N SER A 290 -2.54 -34.32 -10.42
CA SER A 290 -3.86 -34.71 -10.95
C SER A 290 -4.98 -34.28 -10.01
N VAL A 291 -6.17 -34.05 -10.58
CA VAL A 291 -7.41 -33.75 -9.80
C VAL A 291 -8.59 -34.44 -10.46
N SER A 292 -9.38 -35.17 -9.67
CA SER A 292 -10.65 -35.74 -10.13
C SER A 292 -11.79 -34.76 -9.97
N VAL A 293 -12.53 -34.49 -11.05
CA VAL A 293 -13.69 -33.61 -11.08
C VAL A 293 -14.90 -34.35 -11.66
N VAL A 294 -16.11 -33.95 -11.22
CA VAL A 294 -17.36 -34.48 -11.83
C VAL A 294 -17.80 -33.53 -12.95
N ARG A 295 -17.95 -34.06 -14.15
CA ARG A 295 -18.49 -33.38 -15.33
C ARG A 295 -19.62 -34.21 -15.91
N ASP A 296 -20.81 -33.65 -16.03
CA ASP A 296 -22.00 -34.31 -16.57
C ASP A 296 -22.26 -35.69 -15.92
N GLY A 297 -22.10 -35.75 -14.57
CA GLY A 297 -22.29 -36.98 -13.80
C GLY A 297 -21.14 -38.00 -13.90
N THR A 298 -20.10 -37.74 -14.68
CA THR A 298 -18.93 -38.62 -14.85
C THR A 298 -17.70 -38.05 -14.13
N THR A 299 -16.98 -38.92 -13.41
CA THR A 299 -15.70 -38.55 -12.82
C THR A 299 -14.60 -38.56 -13.88
N VAL A 300 -13.94 -37.42 -14.07
CA VAL A 300 -12.82 -37.24 -15.01
C VAL A 300 -11.58 -36.82 -14.23
N THR A 301 -10.46 -37.51 -14.45
CA THR A 301 -9.16 -37.11 -13.90
C THR A 301 -8.47 -36.13 -14.85
N LEU A 302 -8.17 -34.95 -14.34
CA LEU A 302 -7.44 -33.91 -15.07
C LEU A 302 -5.94 -34.02 -14.79
N THR A 303 -5.14 -33.94 -15.85
CA THR A 303 -3.66 -33.91 -15.84
C THR A 303 -3.18 -32.89 -16.88
N GLY A 304 -1.88 -32.59 -16.89
CA GLY A 304 -1.27 -31.71 -17.89
C GLY A 304 -1.97 -30.36 -18.02
N GLU A 305 -2.15 -29.89 -19.23
CA GLU A 305 -2.74 -28.57 -19.53
C GLU A 305 -4.18 -28.42 -18.97
N ALA A 306 -4.98 -29.48 -19.01
CA ALA A 306 -6.33 -29.47 -18.47
C ALA A 306 -6.33 -29.22 -16.94
N LEU A 307 -5.34 -29.77 -16.23
CA LEU A 307 -5.15 -29.52 -14.80
C LEU A 307 -4.68 -28.08 -14.54
N VAL A 308 -3.75 -27.55 -15.35
CA VAL A 308 -3.28 -26.15 -15.21
C VAL A 308 -4.43 -25.17 -15.37
N ARG A 309 -5.28 -25.35 -16.41
CA ARG A 309 -6.47 -24.53 -16.61
C ARG A 309 -7.46 -24.65 -15.46
N TRP A 310 -7.65 -25.85 -14.90
CA TRP A 310 -8.50 -26.05 -13.73
C TRP A 310 -7.94 -25.34 -12.50
N LYS A 311 -6.63 -25.45 -12.23
CA LYS A 311 -5.94 -24.74 -11.12
C LYS A 311 -6.13 -23.23 -11.25
N TYR A 312 -5.93 -22.67 -12.46
CA TYR A 312 -6.16 -21.26 -12.74
C TYR A 312 -7.60 -20.84 -12.42
N GLN A 313 -8.61 -21.57 -12.94
CA GLN A 313 -10.00 -21.26 -12.69
C GLN A 313 -10.34 -21.31 -11.20
N ARG A 314 -9.79 -22.28 -10.45
CA ARG A 314 -10.02 -22.41 -9.01
C ARG A 314 -9.41 -21.23 -8.25
N TYR A 315 -8.16 -20.96 -8.49
CA TYR A 315 -7.41 -19.83 -7.90
C TYR A 315 -8.12 -18.51 -8.16
N MET A 316 -8.42 -18.22 -9.42
CA MET A 316 -8.98 -16.93 -9.81
C MET A 316 -10.40 -16.72 -9.27
N ARG A 317 -11.24 -17.75 -9.23
CA ARG A 317 -12.57 -17.64 -8.64
C ARG A 317 -12.51 -17.29 -7.16
N ASP A 318 -11.64 -17.95 -6.41
CA ASP A 318 -11.47 -17.70 -4.98
C ASP A 318 -10.87 -16.30 -4.72
N TYR A 319 -9.87 -15.89 -5.51
CA TYR A 319 -9.27 -14.56 -5.41
C TYR A 319 -10.30 -13.46 -5.68
N LEU A 320 -11.02 -13.54 -6.80
CA LEU A 320 -12.00 -12.53 -7.20
C LEU A 320 -13.21 -12.50 -6.24
N ALA A 321 -13.68 -13.65 -5.77
CA ALA A 321 -14.75 -13.73 -4.78
C ALA A 321 -14.33 -13.11 -3.43
N THR A 322 -13.08 -13.29 -3.02
CA THR A 322 -12.53 -12.65 -1.80
C THR A 322 -12.49 -11.12 -1.94
N LEU A 323 -12.26 -10.60 -3.15
CA LEU A 323 -12.28 -9.16 -3.42
C LEU A 323 -13.66 -8.53 -3.31
N GLN A 324 -14.75 -9.26 -3.51
CA GLN A 324 -16.11 -8.70 -3.37
C GLN A 324 -16.35 -8.18 -1.95
N SER A 325 -15.92 -8.91 -0.93
CA SER A 325 -16.02 -8.45 0.46
C SER A 325 -15.28 -7.12 0.71
N VAL A 326 -14.17 -6.88 -0.02
CA VAL A 326 -13.44 -5.61 0.06
C VAL A 326 -14.21 -4.48 -0.63
N ASP A 327 -14.78 -4.74 -1.80
CA ASP A 327 -15.60 -3.73 -2.50
C ASP A 327 -16.82 -3.34 -1.65
N ASP A 328 -17.50 -4.31 -1.04
CA ASP A 328 -18.60 -4.09 -0.10
C ASP A 328 -18.15 -3.27 1.13
N SER A 329 -16.98 -3.56 1.67
CA SER A 329 -16.38 -2.78 2.77
C SER A 329 -16.21 -1.30 2.40
N VAL A 330 -15.66 -1.04 1.20
CA VAL A 330 -15.52 0.34 0.68
C VAL A 330 -16.89 0.99 0.56
N GLY A 331 -17.90 0.28 0.08
CA GLY A 331 -19.30 0.74 0.01
C GLY A 331 -19.83 1.18 1.37
N ARG A 332 -19.62 0.37 2.41
CA ARG A 332 -20.04 0.66 3.78
C ARG A 332 -19.33 1.89 4.36
N VAL A 333 -18.02 2.04 4.13
CA VAL A 333 -17.25 3.23 4.57
C VAL A 333 -17.79 4.48 3.88
N LEU A 334 -18.02 4.45 2.59
CA LEU A 334 -18.56 5.59 1.85
C LEU A 334 -19.97 5.96 2.32
N ALA A 335 -20.84 4.98 2.56
CA ALA A 335 -22.18 5.20 3.07
C ALA A 335 -22.18 5.86 4.45
N LEU A 336 -21.30 5.44 5.37
CA LEU A 336 -21.14 6.08 6.67
C LEU A 336 -20.71 7.55 6.52
N LEU A 337 -19.73 7.84 5.67
CA LEU A 337 -19.26 9.20 5.46
C LEU A 337 -20.35 10.11 4.88
N ASP A 338 -21.15 9.59 3.95
CA ASP A 338 -22.24 10.32 3.34
C ASP A 338 -23.36 10.62 4.36
N THR A 339 -23.78 9.62 5.15
CA THR A 339 -24.84 9.78 6.17
C THR A 339 -24.42 10.62 7.38
N ALA A 340 -23.14 10.56 7.78
CA ALA A 340 -22.59 11.35 8.86
C ALA A 340 -22.22 12.79 8.47
N GLY A 341 -22.40 13.18 7.21
CA GLY A 341 -22.03 14.51 6.70
C GLY A 341 -20.53 14.77 6.65
N LEU A 342 -19.71 13.71 6.65
CA LEU A 342 -18.23 13.79 6.67
C LEU A 342 -17.62 13.75 5.27
N ALA A 343 -18.36 13.29 4.27
CA ALA A 343 -17.85 12.96 2.95
C ALA A 343 -17.09 14.12 2.27
N ARG A 344 -17.58 15.35 2.40
CA ARG A 344 -16.99 16.53 1.75
C ARG A 344 -15.55 16.78 2.19
N ASN A 345 -15.27 16.65 3.52
CA ASN A 345 -13.98 16.98 4.11
C ASN A 345 -13.22 15.73 4.59
N THR A 346 -13.48 14.58 3.97
CA THR A 346 -12.72 13.34 4.19
C THR A 346 -12.08 12.90 2.90
N MET A 347 -10.75 12.75 2.91
CA MET A 347 -10.01 12.10 1.85
C MET A 347 -10.05 10.59 2.09
N VAL A 348 -10.63 9.86 1.16
CA VAL A 348 -10.61 8.39 1.13
C VAL A 348 -9.65 7.96 0.06
N VAL A 349 -8.60 7.26 0.45
CA VAL A 349 -7.60 6.64 -0.45
C VAL A 349 -7.81 5.14 -0.44
N TYR A 350 -7.79 4.53 -1.61
CA TYR A 350 -7.75 3.08 -1.78
C TYR A 350 -6.51 2.67 -2.56
N THR A 351 -5.79 1.68 -2.05
CA THR A 351 -4.61 1.09 -2.69
C THR A 351 -4.40 -0.36 -2.25
N SER A 352 -3.38 -1.01 -2.79
CA SER A 352 -2.79 -2.26 -2.29
C SER A 352 -1.39 -1.99 -1.77
N ASP A 353 -0.81 -2.89 -1.00
CA ASP A 353 0.59 -2.78 -0.56
C ASP A 353 1.60 -3.04 -1.70
N GLN A 354 1.20 -3.82 -2.71
CA GLN A 354 1.90 -3.99 -4.01
C GLN A 354 0.91 -4.48 -5.08
N GLY A 355 1.42 -4.79 -6.28
CA GLY A 355 0.68 -5.50 -7.31
C GLY A 355 0.62 -7.01 -7.06
N PHE A 356 0.08 -7.76 -8.02
CA PHE A 356 -0.07 -9.22 -7.92
C PHE A 356 -0.29 -9.86 -9.28
N PHE A 357 0.30 -11.04 -9.53
CA PHE A 357 0.07 -11.81 -10.75
C PHE A 357 -1.26 -12.56 -10.67
N LEU A 358 -2.07 -12.44 -11.70
CA LEU A 358 -3.35 -13.14 -11.85
C LEU A 358 -3.31 -14.19 -12.96
N GLY A 359 -2.23 -14.96 -13.00
CA GLY A 359 -1.93 -15.87 -14.09
C GLY A 359 -1.06 -15.25 -15.18
N ASP A 360 -0.78 -13.96 -15.10
CA ASP A 360 0.17 -13.30 -15.99
C ASP A 360 1.52 -14.02 -15.91
N HIS A 361 2.14 -14.28 -17.04
CA HIS A 361 3.34 -15.14 -17.15
C HIS A 361 3.16 -16.55 -16.58
N GLY A 362 1.93 -17.04 -16.43
CA GLY A 362 1.65 -18.30 -15.74
C GLY A 362 1.90 -18.25 -14.23
N LEU A 363 2.11 -17.05 -13.65
CA LEU A 363 2.46 -16.85 -12.25
C LEU A 363 1.25 -16.52 -11.37
N PHE A 364 1.38 -16.76 -10.08
CA PHE A 364 0.64 -16.15 -8.99
C PHE A 364 1.63 -15.51 -8.02
N ASP A 365 1.15 -14.72 -7.03
CA ASP A 365 2.01 -14.01 -6.08
C ASP A 365 2.63 -12.73 -6.69
N LYS A 366 3.83 -12.27 -6.26
CA LYS A 366 4.45 -10.97 -6.53
C LYS A 366 5.97 -11.07 -6.53
N ARG A 367 6.71 -10.04 -6.16
CA ARG A 367 8.15 -9.90 -5.92
C ARG A 367 8.95 -9.48 -7.16
N PHE A 368 8.78 -10.14 -8.31
CA PHE A 368 9.48 -9.72 -9.53
C PHE A 368 9.16 -8.29 -9.93
N MET A 369 10.10 -7.62 -10.59
CA MET A 369 9.92 -6.24 -11.05
C MET A 369 9.03 -6.14 -12.32
N TYR A 370 8.20 -7.13 -12.64
CA TYR A 370 7.22 -7.07 -13.73
C TYR A 370 6.04 -6.18 -13.36
N GLU A 371 5.40 -5.58 -14.39
CA GLU A 371 4.35 -4.56 -14.19
C GLU A 371 3.24 -5.03 -13.24
N GLU A 372 2.78 -6.28 -13.37
CA GLU A 372 1.69 -6.82 -12.57
C GLU A 372 2.04 -6.90 -11.09
N SER A 373 3.29 -7.24 -10.79
CA SER A 373 3.79 -7.34 -9.42
C SER A 373 4.01 -5.99 -8.75
N ILE A 374 4.55 -5.01 -9.48
CA ILE A 374 4.93 -3.72 -8.90
C ILE A 374 3.84 -2.66 -8.98
N ARG A 375 2.88 -2.77 -9.91
CA ARG A 375 1.83 -1.77 -10.15
C ARG A 375 0.71 -1.88 -9.13
N MET A 376 0.53 -0.83 -8.36
CA MET A 376 -0.50 -0.71 -7.33
C MET A 376 -1.74 0.01 -7.87
N PRO A 377 -2.97 -0.38 -7.49
CA PRO A 377 -4.11 0.49 -7.67
C PRO A 377 -3.97 1.74 -6.79
N PHE A 378 -4.49 2.89 -7.24
CA PHE A 378 -4.54 4.09 -6.42
C PHE A 378 -5.75 4.95 -6.82
N LEU A 379 -6.76 4.91 -5.98
CA LEU A 379 -8.01 5.63 -6.15
C LEU A 379 -8.19 6.59 -4.98
N VAL A 380 -8.64 7.80 -5.24
CA VAL A 380 -8.82 8.81 -4.19
C VAL A 380 -10.11 9.57 -4.39
N ARG A 381 -10.94 9.64 -3.34
CA ARG A 381 -12.11 10.52 -3.29
C ARG A 381 -11.92 11.58 -2.20
N TRP A 382 -11.94 12.84 -2.61
CA TRP A 382 -11.92 13.98 -1.69
C TRP A 382 -12.64 15.17 -2.29
N PRO A 383 -13.97 15.29 -2.12
CA PRO A 383 -14.78 16.31 -2.81
C PRO A 383 -14.36 17.76 -2.55
N ALA A 384 -13.77 18.06 -1.39
CA ALA A 384 -13.28 19.41 -1.09
C ALA A 384 -11.95 19.76 -1.78
N GLY A 385 -11.16 18.76 -2.24
CA GLY A 385 -9.77 18.98 -2.68
C GLY A 385 -9.41 18.42 -4.05
N ILE A 386 -10.23 17.51 -4.61
CA ILE A 386 -9.96 16.80 -5.88
C ILE A 386 -11.20 16.88 -6.78
N LYS A 387 -10.99 17.25 -8.06
CA LYS A 387 -12.06 17.29 -9.05
C LYS A 387 -12.49 15.85 -9.42
N PRO A 388 -13.80 15.55 -9.41
CA PRO A 388 -14.31 14.26 -9.87
C PRO A 388 -13.85 13.91 -11.29
N GLY A 389 -13.57 12.61 -11.51
CA GLY A 389 -13.13 12.08 -12.81
C GLY A 389 -11.70 12.46 -13.20
N THR A 390 -10.90 12.96 -12.26
CA THR A 390 -9.46 13.22 -12.50
C THR A 390 -8.74 11.91 -12.82
N ARG A 391 -7.96 11.89 -13.90
CA ARG A 391 -7.10 10.76 -14.28
C ARG A 391 -5.69 11.26 -14.54
N SER A 392 -4.67 10.56 -14.02
CA SER A 392 -3.28 10.92 -14.24
C SER A 392 -2.40 9.69 -14.41
N ASP A 393 -1.42 9.78 -15.31
CA ASP A 393 -0.33 8.83 -15.56
C ASP A 393 1.00 9.29 -14.94
N GLY A 394 0.97 10.35 -14.12
CA GLY A 394 2.15 10.83 -13.40
C GLY A 394 2.73 9.71 -12.53
N LEU A 395 4.01 9.38 -12.77
CA LEU A 395 4.70 8.28 -12.08
C LEU A 395 4.75 8.54 -10.58
N ALA A 396 4.10 7.69 -9.81
CA ALA A 396 3.98 7.74 -8.36
C ALA A 396 4.50 6.46 -7.70
N LEU A 397 4.91 6.55 -6.45
CA LEU A 397 5.49 5.43 -5.71
C LEU A 397 4.85 5.33 -4.32
N ASN A 398 4.87 4.15 -3.71
CA ASN A 398 4.40 3.97 -2.33
C ASN A 398 5.14 4.84 -1.31
N VAL A 399 6.38 5.22 -1.57
CA VAL A 399 7.17 6.15 -0.75
C VAL A 399 6.60 7.58 -0.72
N ASP A 400 5.73 7.93 -1.68
CA ASP A 400 5.09 9.25 -1.81
C ASP A 400 3.86 9.43 -0.90
N PHE A 401 3.34 8.35 -0.33
CA PHE A 401 2.07 8.41 0.41
C PHE A 401 2.22 9.21 1.71
N ALA A 402 3.27 8.95 2.49
CA ALA A 402 3.53 9.69 3.73
C ALA A 402 3.67 11.21 3.51
N PRO A 403 4.54 11.70 2.58
CA PRO A 403 4.60 13.14 2.27
C PRO A 403 3.26 13.72 1.81
N THR A 404 2.45 12.94 1.08
CA THR A 404 1.13 13.38 0.61
C THR A 404 0.17 13.62 1.77
N PHE A 405 0.11 12.70 2.73
CA PHE A 405 -0.76 12.85 3.91
C PHE A 405 -0.33 14.04 4.78
N LEU A 406 0.98 14.25 4.94
CA LEU A 406 1.51 15.40 5.69
C LEU A 406 1.17 16.73 5.01
N GLU A 407 1.35 16.85 3.69
CA GLU A 407 0.99 18.07 2.96
C GLU A 407 -0.51 18.38 3.08
N ILE A 408 -1.38 17.38 2.92
CA ILE A 408 -2.83 17.51 3.07
C ILE A 408 -3.21 17.94 4.49
N ALA A 409 -2.50 17.42 5.49
CA ALA A 409 -2.68 17.83 6.88
C ALA A 409 -2.09 19.21 7.20
N GLY A 410 -1.39 19.86 6.26
CA GLY A 410 -0.71 21.14 6.48
C GLY A 410 0.46 21.00 7.46
N LEU A 411 1.13 19.84 7.47
CA LEU A 411 2.27 19.54 8.32
C LEU A 411 3.58 19.52 7.50
N PRO A 412 4.72 19.87 8.10
CA PRO A 412 6.00 19.80 7.41
C PRO A 412 6.36 18.35 7.06
N VAL A 413 6.92 18.16 5.87
CA VAL A 413 7.47 16.88 5.43
C VAL A 413 8.93 16.80 5.90
N PRO A 414 9.31 15.78 6.69
CA PRO A 414 10.71 15.58 7.10
C PRO A 414 11.66 15.44 5.91
N ALA A 415 12.86 16.02 6.01
CA ALA A 415 13.84 16.01 4.93
C ALA A 415 14.45 14.63 4.62
N ASP A 416 14.32 13.68 5.53
CA ASP A 416 14.75 12.30 5.35
C ASP A 416 13.74 11.41 4.62
N MET A 417 12.49 11.88 4.43
CA MET A 417 11.54 11.24 3.53
C MET A 417 11.99 11.40 2.08
N GLN A 418 12.00 10.29 1.33
CA GLN A 418 12.49 10.27 -0.06
C GLN A 418 11.34 10.46 -1.09
N GLY A 419 10.11 10.36 -0.64
CA GLY A 419 8.92 10.55 -1.46
C GLY A 419 8.63 12.02 -1.77
N ARG A 420 7.70 12.23 -2.70
CA ARG A 420 7.17 13.54 -3.09
C ARG A 420 5.66 13.54 -2.93
N SER A 421 5.07 14.62 -2.47
CA SER A 421 3.61 14.68 -2.36
C SER A 421 2.92 14.50 -3.71
N LEU A 422 1.93 13.62 -3.74
CA LEU A 422 1.07 13.35 -4.91
C LEU A 422 -0.03 14.39 -5.09
N LEU A 423 -0.20 15.35 -4.19
CA LEU A 423 -1.32 16.31 -4.23
C LEU A 423 -1.44 17.07 -5.56
N PRO A 424 -0.35 17.53 -6.20
CA PRO A 424 -0.46 18.13 -7.54
C PRO A 424 -0.98 17.15 -8.59
N VAL A 425 -0.49 15.90 -8.58
CA VAL A 425 -0.87 14.83 -9.53
C VAL A 425 -2.35 14.45 -9.33
N LEU A 426 -2.78 14.33 -8.07
CA LEU A 426 -4.18 14.09 -7.71
C LEU A 426 -5.13 15.21 -8.13
N ARG A 427 -4.61 16.42 -8.31
CA ARG A 427 -5.33 17.58 -8.86
C ARG A 427 -5.22 17.68 -10.39
N GLY A 428 -4.72 16.66 -11.06
CA GLY A 428 -4.57 16.60 -12.52
C GLY A 428 -3.44 17.46 -13.08
N ARG A 429 -2.44 17.80 -12.27
CA ARG A 429 -1.26 18.60 -12.68
C ARG A 429 0.01 17.84 -12.40
N THR A 430 0.73 17.44 -13.43
CA THR A 430 2.08 16.89 -13.26
C THR A 430 3.07 18.06 -13.29
N PRO A 431 3.76 18.39 -12.17
CA PRO A 431 4.71 19.51 -12.11
C PRO A 431 5.86 19.35 -13.10
N ALA A 432 6.41 20.47 -13.59
CA ALA A 432 7.69 20.45 -14.28
C ALA A 432 8.77 19.82 -13.37
N GLY A 433 9.61 18.94 -13.93
CA GLY A 433 10.61 18.19 -13.16
C GLY A 433 10.03 17.05 -12.31
N TRP A 434 8.78 16.65 -12.56
CA TRP A 434 8.27 15.41 -12.00
C TRP A 434 9.10 14.22 -12.48
N ARG A 435 9.19 13.17 -11.64
CA ARG A 435 10.00 11.98 -12.00
C ARG A 435 9.53 11.32 -13.29
N THR A 436 10.49 10.88 -14.10
CA THR A 436 10.26 10.14 -15.34
C THR A 436 10.73 8.69 -15.27
N SER A 437 11.37 8.34 -14.16
CA SER A 437 11.92 7.01 -13.86
C SER A 437 11.77 6.69 -12.39
N MET A 438 11.82 5.42 -12.04
CA MET A 438 11.82 4.92 -10.67
C MET A 438 12.90 3.88 -10.45
N TYR A 439 13.36 3.80 -9.20
CA TYR A 439 14.19 2.74 -8.67
C TYR A 439 13.34 1.71 -7.96
N TYR A 440 13.65 0.43 -8.15
CA TYR A 440 13.05 -0.73 -7.48
C TYR A 440 14.14 -1.62 -6.92
N ARG A 441 13.90 -2.28 -5.77
CA ARG A 441 14.80 -3.30 -5.23
C ARG A 441 14.07 -4.32 -4.36
N TYR A 442 14.26 -5.60 -4.67
CA TYR A 442 13.89 -6.76 -3.88
C TYR A 442 15.17 -7.41 -3.32
N TYR A 443 15.22 -7.70 -2.02
CA TYR A 443 16.47 -8.03 -1.31
C TYR A 443 16.63 -9.51 -0.96
N HIS A 444 15.53 -10.27 -0.85
CA HIS A 444 15.54 -11.64 -0.35
C HIS A 444 16.13 -12.60 -1.40
N ASP A 445 17.16 -13.43 -1.03
CA ASP A 445 17.82 -14.34 -1.98
C ASP A 445 18.25 -15.67 -1.33
N PRO A 446 17.75 -16.83 -1.75
CA PRO A 446 16.46 -16.92 -2.42
C PRO A 446 15.35 -16.52 -1.43
N GLY A 447 14.41 -15.70 -1.92
CA GLY A 447 13.22 -15.36 -1.18
C GLY A 447 12.18 -16.49 -1.24
N ASP A 448 11.01 -16.23 -0.64
CA ASP A 448 9.89 -17.15 -0.79
C ASP A 448 9.62 -17.40 -2.26
N HIS A 449 9.20 -18.61 -2.59
CA HIS A 449 9.00 -19.07 -3.96
C HIS A 449 10.27 -19.07 -4.82
N ASP A 450 11.42 -19.21 -4.21
CA ASP A 450 12.73 -19.21 -4.88
C ASP A 450 13.00 -17.93 -5.72
N THR A 451 12.38 -16.82 -5.32
CA THR A 451 12.57 -15.54 -6.01
C THR A 451 13.97 -15.00 -5.73
N ARG A 452 14.71 -14.66 -6.81
CA ARG A 452 16.06 -14.12 -6.69
C ARG A 452 16.05 -12.62 -6.41
N ALA A 453 17.00 -12.17 -5.61
CA ALA A 453 17.19 -10.75 -5.34
C ALA A 453 17.54 -9.98 -6.63
N HIS A 454 16.91 -8.82 -6.81
CA HIS A 454 17.09 -8.00 -8.01
C HIS A 454 16.77 -6.53 -7.74
N TYR A 455 17.33 -5.67 -8.57
CA TYR A 455 16.97 -4.26 -8.61
C TYR A 455 16.93 -3.75 -10.05
N GLY A 456 16.33 -2.59 -10.24
CA GLY A 456 16.21 -2.08 -11.59
C GLY A 456 15.71 -0.64 -11.68
N VAL A 457 15.63 -0.19 -12.92
CA VAL A 457 15.04 1.09 -13.30
C VAL A 457 13.87 0.85 -14.23
N ARG A 458 12.77 1.57 -13.97
CA ARG A 458 11.63 1.65 -14.88
C ARG A 458 11.46 3.11 -15.28
N THR A 459 11.43 3.36 -16.59
CA THR A 459 11.06 4.63 -17.21
C THR A 459 9.62 4.57 -17.72
N ARG A 460 9.12 5.57 -18.44
CA ARG A 460 7.79 5.48 -19.07
C ARG A 460 7.70 4.40 -20.14
N ARG A 461 8.81 4.10 -20.83
CA ARG A 461 8.85 3.15 -21.96
C ARG A 461 9.66 1.89 -21.67
N HIS A 462 10.75 2.00 -20.94
CA HIS A 462 11.68 0.88 -20.79
C HIS A 462 11.85 0.47 -19.34
N LYS A 463 12.17 -0.79 -19.15
CA LYS A 463 12.52 -1.38 -17.86
C LYS A 463 13.82 -2.15 -18.01
N LEU A 464 14.75 -1.95 -17.06
CA LEU A 464 16.00 -2.71 -16.97
C LEU A 464 16.08 -3.31 -15.57
N ILE A 465 16.22 -4.63 -15.47
CA ILE A 465 16.29 -5.41 -14.24
C ILE A 465 17.65 -6.10 -14.15
N TYR A 466 18.24 -6.12 -12.95
CA TYR A 466 19.50 -6.80 -12.67
C TYR A 466 19.35 -7.77 -11.51
N PHE A 467 19.55 -9.05 -11.79
CA PHE A 467 19.62 -10.14 -10.81
C PHE A 467 21.08 -10.31 -10.38
N TRP A 468 21.51 -9.59 -9.35
CA TRP A 468 22.93 -9.45 -9.02
C TRP A 468 23.59 -10.75 -8.54
N THR A 469 22.83 -11.66 -7.92
CA THR A 469 23.34 -12.96 -7.48
C THR A 469 23.57 -13.94 -8.64
N LYS A 470 23.02 -13.63 -9.82
CA LYS A 470 23.15 -14.40 -11.06
C LYS A 470 24.01 -13.69 -12.11
N ASP A 471 24.34 -12.41 -11.91
CA ASP A 471 24.93 -11.52 -12.93
C ASP A 471 24.15 -11.52 -14.25
N GLN A 472 22.82 -11.49 -14.18
CA GLN A 472 21.93 -11.54 -15.32
C GLN A 472 21.03 -10.31 -15.40
N TRP A 473 20.71 -9.91 -16.65
CA TRP A 473 19.93 -8.71 -16.92
C TRP A 473 18.71 -9.03 -17.77
N GLU A 474 17.63 -8.28 -17.55
CA GLU A 474 16.46 -8.24 -18.43
C GLU A 474 16.15 -6.80 -18.81
N LEU A 475 15.87 -6.58 -20.11
CA LEU A 475 15.51 -5.30 -20.70
C LEU A 475 14.19 -5.44 -21.46
N PHE A 476 13.22 -4.57 -21.17
CA PHE A 476 11.91 -4.59 -21.81
C PHE A 476 11.55 -3.23 -22.38
N ASP A 477 10.82 -3.24 -23.53
CA ASP A 477 10.12 -2.09 -24.09
C ASP A 477 8.62 -2.19 -23.74
N LEU A 478 8.17 -1.47 -22.74
CA LEU A 478 6.80 -1.55 -22.22
C LEU A 478 5.71 -0.99 -23.17
N VAL A 479 6.11 -0.38 -24.29
CA VAL A 479 5.19 0.12 -25.33
C VAL A 479 4.99 -0.92 -26.42
N ASP A 480 6.08 -1.51 -26.90
CA ASP A 480 6.02 -2.51 -27.99
C ASP A 480 5.80 -3.92 -27.44
N ASP A 481 6.22 -4.17 -26.20
CA ASP A 481 5.99 -5.42 -25.44
C ASP A 481 5.40 -5.11 -24.05
N PRO A 482 4.12 -4.72 -23.97
CA PRO A 482 3.48 -4.36 -22.69
C PRO A 482 3.30 -5.53 -21.72
N TYR A 483 3.51 -6.75 -22.17
CA TYR A 483 3.47 -7.98 -21.37
C TYR A 483 4.86 -8.51 -21.01
N GLU A 484 5.93 -7.78 -21.31
CA GLU A 484 7.31 -8.11 -20.93
C GLU A 484 7.70 -9.56 -21.34
N LEU A 485 7.33 -9.99 -22.55
CA LEU A 485 7.55 -11.35 -23.05
C LEU A 485 8.93 -11.55 -23.68
N HIS A 486 9.61 -10.49 -24.11
CA HIS A 486 10.88 -10.55 -24.83
C HIS A 486 11.96 -9.75 -24.14
N ASN A 487 12.94 -10.44 -23.56
CA ASN A 487 14.12 -9.80 -23.01
C ASN A 487 15.04 -9.32 -24.15
N LEU A 488 15.19 -8.02 -24.27
CA LEU A 488 16.02 -7.35 -25.27
C LEU A 488 17.48 -7.17 -24.84
N TYR A 489 17.85 -7.56 -23.61
CA TYR A 489 19.22 -7.36 -23.13
C TYR A 489 20.21 -8.24 -23.92
N GLY A 490 21.23 -7.60 -24.49
CA GLY A 490 22.22 -8.27 -25.33
C GLY A 490 21.80 -8.47 -26.80
N GLU A 491 20.59 -8.08 -27.19
CA GLU A 491 20.13 -8.10 -28.55
C GLU A 491 20.87 -7.05 -29.44
N PRO A 492 21.11 -7.34 -30.73
CA PRO A 492 21.73 -6.39 -31.62
C PRO A 492 21.02 -5.04 -31.67
N GLY A 493 21.76 -3.95 -31.51
CA GLY A 493 21.23 -2.59 -31.55
C GLY A 493 20.72 -2.06 -30.20
N GLN A 494 20.72 -2.85 -29.12
CA GLN A 494 20.25 -2.42 -27.79
C GLN A 494 21.36 -1.86 -26.88
N ASP A 495 22.62 -1.85 -27.32
CA ASP A 495 23.77 -1.43 -26.51
C ASP A 495 23.66 0.01 -26.00
N ALA A 496 23.26 0.94 -26.87
CA ALA A 496 23.13 2.37 -26.50
C ALA A 496 21.97 2.59 -25.50
N LEU A 497 20.84 1.90 -25.67
CA LEU A 497 19.72 1.94 -24.75
C LEU A 497 20.11 1.33 -23.41
N THR A 498 20.75 0.17 -23.43
CA THR A 498 21.25 -0.52 -22.22
C THR A 498 22.20 0.38 -21.44
N ALA A 499 23.17 1.03 -22.10
CA ALA A 499 24.09 1.95 -21.47
C ALA A 499 23.35 3.15 -20.83
N THR A 500 22.36 3.71 -21.54
CA THR A 500 21.54 4.82 -21.03
C THR A 500 20.78 4.41 -19.76
N LEU A 501 20.12 3.25 -19.76
CA LEU A 501 19.35 2.75 -18.62
C LEU A 501 20.25 2.36 -17.44
N LYS A 502 21.43 1.79 -17.68
CA LYS A 502 22.44 1.54 -16.63
C LYS A 502 22.93 2.84 -15.99
N ALA A 503 23.15 3.89 -16.78
CA ALA A 503 23.52 5.22 -16.26
C ALA A 503 22.39 5.83 -15.41
N GLU A 504 21.14 5.72 -15.87
CA GLU A 504 19.96 6.19 -15.12
C GLU A 504 19.78 5.39 -13.81
N LEU A 505 19.92 4.07 -13.86
CA LEU A 505 19.88 3.21 -12.68
C LEU A 505 20.94 3.63 -11.64
N ALA A 506 22.18 3.86 -12.09
CA ALA A 506 23.26 4.34 -11.22
C ALA A 506 22.97 5.74 -10.64
N ARG A 507 22.34 6.63 -11.42
CA ARG A 507 21.90 7.94 -10.94
C ARG A 507 20.83 7.79 -9.84
N LEU A 508 19.80 6.95 -10.07
CA LEU A 508 18.73 6.71 -9.11
C LEU A 508 19.25 6.05 -7.83
N LYS A 509 20.16 5.08 -7.91
CA LYS A 509 20.79 4.48 -6.72
C LYS A 509 21.45 5.54 -5.85
N ARG A 510 22.23 6.47 -6.46
CA ARG A 510 22.84 7.59 -5.72
C ARG A 510 21.80 8.54 -5.12
N GLU A 511 20.77 8.91 -5.90
CA GLU A 511 19.70 9.81 -5.44
C GLU A 511 18.95 9.20 -4.25
N MET A 512 18.64 7.89 -4.33
CA MET A 512 17.97 7.15 -3.26
C MET A 512 18.93 6.75 -2.12
N ARG A 513 20.20 7.06 -2.21
CA ARG A 513 21.23 6.74 -1.18
C ARG A 513 21.38 5.23 -0.96
N ASP A 514 21.21 4.43 -2.00
CA ASP A 514 21.46 2.99 -1.97
C ASP A 514 22.91 2.71 -2.38
N THR A 515 23.73 2.33 -1.41
CA THR A 515 25.16 1.98 -1.54
C THR A 515 25.37 0.46 -1.43
N ASP A 516 24.33 -0.34 -1.67
CA ASP A 516 24.30 -1.79 -1.49
C ASP A 516 24.53 -2.24 -0.02
N GLN A 517 24.33 -1.35 0.94
CA GLN A 517 24.59 -1.59 2.37
C GLN A 517 23.81 -2.78 2.98
N LEU A 518 22.74 -3.23 2.32
CA LEU A 518 21.92 -4.37 2.75
C LEU A 518 21.78 -5.43 1.64
N ALA A 519 22.63 -5.39 0.60
CA ALA A 519 22.52 -6.28 -0.56
C ALA A 519 22.61 -7.77 -0.18
N ASP A 520 23.57 -8.10 0.69
CA ASP A 520 23.89 -9.49 1.08
C ASP A 520 23.38 -9.81 2.50
N VAL A 521 22.55 -8.95 3.08
CA VAL A 521 22.03 -9.14 4.44
C VAL A 521 20.69 -9.85 4.39
N GLN A 522 20.67 -11.13 4.77
CA GLN A 522 19.45 -11.91 4.93
C GLN A 522 18.99 -11.86 6.39
N LEU A 523 17.98 -11.03 6.66
CA LEU A 523 17.44 -10.83 8.01
C LEU A 523 16.43 -11.93 8.36
N PRO A 524 16.36 -12.37 9.63
CA PRO A 524 15.39 -13.37 10.03
C PRO A 524 13.95 -12.86 9.90
N ASN A 525 13.03 -13.78 9.59
CA ASN A 525 11.60 -13.47 9.63
C ASN A 525 11.19 -13.10 11.07
N GLY A 526 10.66 -11.91 11.24
CA GLY A 526 10.21 -11.36 12.53
C GLY A 526 8.72 -10.99 12.54
N VAL A 527 7.98 -11.33 11.49
CA VAL A 527 6.56 -10.95 11.31
C VAL A 527 5.60 -12.14 11.19
N ASP A 528 6.05 -13.28 10.62
CA ASP A 528 5.27 -14.51 10.46
C ASP A 528 5.71 -15.55 11.49
N GLY A 529 5.21 -15.48 12.66
CA GLY A 529 5.49 -16.44 13.74
C GLY A 529 4.57 -16.15 14.92
N PRO A 530 4.58 -16.98 15.96
CA PRO A 530 3.95 -16.60 17.20
C PRO A 530 4.62 -15.29 17.62
N VAL A 531 3.89 -14.18 17.45
CA VAL A 531 4.33 -12.87 17.90
C VAL A 531 4.59 -13.02 19.38
N ALA A 532 5.86 -13.17 19.76
CA ALA A 532 6.25 -13.06 21.15
C ALA A 532 5.82 -11.65 21.53
N ARG A 533 4.72 -11.53 22.26
CA ARG A 533 4.28 -10.27 22.82
C ARG A 533 5.45 -9.75 23.64
N LEU A 534 6.19 -8.84 23.06
CA LEU A 534 7.08 -8.00 23.83
C LEU A 534 6.18 -7.05 24.61
N ARG A 535 5.46 -7.60 25.60
CA ARG A 535 5.01 -6.79 26.71
C ARG A 535 6.29 -6.31 27.36
N GLY A 536 6.61 -5.04 27.14
CA GLY A 536 7.65 -4.38 27.89
C GLY A 536 7.39 -4.62 29.37
N LYS A 537 8.36 -5.26 30.03
CA LYS A 537 8.62 -5.03 31.44
C LYS A 537 9.54 -3.85 31.52
#